data_8a3dca9ce256b6d6f701bf3e82e45f2b
#
_entry.id   8a3dca9ce256b6d6f701bf3e82e45f2b
#
_cell.length_a   1.000
_cell.length_b   1.000
_cell.length_c   1.000
_cell.angle_alpha   90.00
_cell.angle_beta   90.00
_cell.angle_gamma   90.00
#
_symmetry.space_group_name_H-M   'P 1'
#
loop_
_entity.id
_entity.type
_entity.pdbx_description
1 polymer ?
#
loop_
_entity_poly.entity_id
_entity_poly.type
_entity_poly.pdbx_seq_one_letter_code
_entity_poly.pdbx_strand_id
1 'polypeptide(L)'
;MTGTGAADEAVVEWIRSAAIPLATVEPRSGLKDLEPFRAIIGDARIVSLGEATHGTREFRKLKHRLLELCVAELGFTMLGIEAPFPESLAVNAYVLDGIGNAADALAGTRYWVWDTEEVLDLIEWMRWWNENNARKVKFYGFVTDFPAVAALGLIDFLSRVAPDLAAACKTELAPLTSDFTAPLFGQLAESRREAVFARIAQVLAAFAQQRSEWVAATSALDWHLGRLHANVLDQAARFEIDRSYTSHDRVMAENVCALMEAEGPGTKAVLWSHNAHASRATYDDEKSMGGYLDEMIGRAQRVIGTSFDRGAFQARAYTTGVLTDHSVPAAPPGAFDAVLAQAGLPLMALDLANAPRDGAAATWLASEMPMRSIGGIYGFPSDNKLGVTDTNTIKPREYFDAVMFVAETTAARRNQPLVPTPNSVASPAPSNLELCGDGIPAGWQSGAGRRYAHAIAASDAASPNGGRTVRISRDAPWRWGDGKLTQKISAQAFRGKRLRFAAAIRTEANDVGAGALLYLQFLPHRGGDESGFFVTPLATAASSTEPVWSPEWSRLAVEAEVPEAADSFLIGLVMAGNGAAWFGDLEFAAIGSRAFL
;
A
#
# COMPACT_ATOMS: atom_id res chain seq x y z
N MET A 1 38.73 6.63 -21.84
CA MET A 1 37.96 6.12 -22.99
C MET A 1 38.34 4.67 -23.19
N THR A 2 37.66 3.75 -22.56
CA THR A 2 37.89 2.31 -22.73
C THR A 2 36.53 1.68 -23.01
N GLY A 3 36.45 1.05 -24.17
CA GLY A 3 35.56 -0.01 -24.64
C GLY A 3 34.12 -0.06 -24.12
N THR A 4 33.24 0.64 -24.78
CA THR A 4 31.80 0.43 -24.69
C THR A 4 31.40 -0.82 -25.48
N GLY A 5 30.87 -1.89 -24.82
CA GLY A 5 29.87 -2.65 -25.51
C GLY A 5 29.81 -4.16 -25.42
N ALA A 6 30.86 -4.88 -25.15
CA ALA A 6 30.76 -6.32 -24.90
C ALA A 6 31.14 -6.60 -23.45
N ALA A 7 30.31 -7.38 -22.72
CA ALA A 7 30.77 -7.97 -21.47
C ALA A 7 32.00 -8.81 -21.74
N ASP A 8 32.93 -8.83 -20.78
CA ASP A 8 34.05 -9.74 -20.84
C ASP A 8 33.52 -11.17 -21.11
N GLU A 9 33.95 -11.81 -22.19
CA GLU A 9 33.49 -13.16 -22.57
C GLU A 9 33.64 -14.15 -21.41
N ALA A 10 34.67 -13.94 -20.57
CA ALA A 10 34.90 -14.75 -19.37
C ALA A 10 33.77 -14.59 -18.33
N VAL A 11 33.15 -13.41 -18.22
CA VAL A 11 31.99 -13.19 -17.34
C VAL A 11 30.78 -13.92 -17.88
N VAL A 12 30.48 -13.80 -19.15
CA VAL A 12 29.34 -14.48 -19.79
C VAL A 12 29.49 -16.01 -19.72
N GLU A 13 30.71 -16.55 -19.94
CA GLU A 13 30.96 -17.97 -19.81
C GLU A 13 30.81 -18.47 -18.37
N TRP A 14 31.27 -17.67 -17.38
CA TRP A 14 31.00 -17.96 -15.97
C TRP A 14 29.50 -17.98 -15.71
N ILE A 15 28.73 -16.99 -16.17
CA ILE A 15 27.26 -16.96 -15.96
C ILE A 15 26.63 -18.24 -16.53
N ARG A 16 26.98 -18.64 -17.75
CA ARG A 16 26.46 -19.89 -18.38
C ARG A 16 26.74 -21.13 -17.54
N SER A 17 27.93 -21.20 -16.95
CA SER A 17 28.34 -22.35 -16.14
C SER A 17 27.77 -22.37 -14.74
N ALA A 18 27.52 -21.20 -14.14
CA ALA A 18 27.04 -21.04 -12.79
C ALA A 18 25.51 -20.87 -12.70
N ALA A 19 24.84 -20.59 -13.81
CA ALA A 19 23.41 -20.40 -13.86
C ALA A 19 22.65 -21.64 -13.39
N ILE A 20 21.61 -21.41 -12.62
CA ILE A 20 20.60 -22.39 -12.21
C ILE A 20 19.41 -22.23 -13.18
N PRO A 21 19.25 -23.11 -14.17
CA PRO A 21 18.11 -23.04 -15.08
C PRO A 21 16.83 -23.30 -14.34
N LEU A 22 15.82 -22.44 -14.52
CA LEU A 22 14.48 -22.64 -14.00
C LEU A 22 13.57 -23.18 -15.11
N ALA A 23 12.80 -24.21 -14.81
CA ALA A 23 12.00 -24.90 -15.80
C ALA A 23 10.76 -24.10 -16.22
N THR A 24 10.21 -23.33 -15.31
CA THR A 24 8.97 -22.57 -15.51
C THR A 24 8.79 -21.49 -14.45
N VAL A 25 7.97 -20.50 -14.77
CA VAL A 25 7.49 -19.52 -13.78
C VAL A 25 6.20 -19.98 -13.08
N GLU A 26 5.50 -21.00 -13.62
CA GLU A 26 4.15 -21.36 -13.18
C GLU A 26 4.15 -21.96 -11.77
N PRO A 27 3.35 -21.42 -10.82
CA PRO A 27 3.15 -22.01 -9.51
C PRO A 27 2.57 -23.43 -9.59
N ARG A 28 2.77 -24.20 -8.54
CA ARG A 28 2.26 -25.59 -8.43
C ARG A 28 2.76 -26.56 -9.51
N SER A 29 3.82 -26.20 -10.20
CA SER A 29 4.45 -27.03 -11.26
C SER A 29 5.55 -27.99 -10.74
N GLY A 30 5.67 -28.11 -9.40
CA GLY A 30 6.74 -28.83 -8.73
C GLY A 30 7.93 -27.95 -8.39
N LEU A 31 8.82 -28.44 -7.52
CA LEU A 31 9.90 -27.66 -6.90
C LEU A 31 11.31 -28.16 -7.26
N LYS A 32 11.42 -29.14 -8.18
CA LYS A 32 12.70 -29.80 -8.47
C LYS A 32 13.77 -28.82 -9.00
N ASP A 33 13.40 -27.89 -9.85
CA ASP A 33 14.31 -26.87 -10.40
C ASP A 33 14.68 -25.79 -9.38
N LEU A 34 13.94 -25.69 -8.26
CA LEU A 34 14.22 -24.80 -7.14
C LEU A 34 15.09 -25.46 -6.06
N GLU A 35 15.46 -26.74 -6.20
CA GLU A 35 16.30 -27.44 -5.21
C GLU A 35 17.60 -26.70 -4.85
N PRO A 36 18.32 -26.03 -5.78
CA PRO A 36 19.51 -25.26 -5.45
C PRO A 36 19.25 -24.10 -4.49
N PHE A 37 18.03 -23.56 -4.45
CA PHE A 37 17.68 -22.48 -3.51
C PHE A 37 17.73 -22.91 -2.05
N ARG A 38 17.66 -24.21 -1.73
CA ARG A 38 17.85 -24.70 -0.36
C ARG A 38 19.22 -24.32 0.18
N ALA A 39 20.26 -24.42 -0.64
CA ALA A 39 21.63 -24.05 -0.26
C ALA A 39 21.78 -22.53 -0.17
N ILE A 40 21.17 -21.76 -1.09
CA ILE A 40 21.16 -20.29 -1.08
C ILE A 40 20.47 -19.77 0.18
N ILE A 41 19.31 -20.30 0.53
CA ILE A 41 18.51 -19.92 1.68
C ILE A 41 19.18 -20.39 2.99
N GLY A 42 19.63 -21.62 3.05
CA GLY A 42 20.31 -22.20 4.20
C GLY A 42 19.47 -22.06 5.50
N ASP A 43 20.11 -21.56 6.55
CA ASP A 43 19.47 -21.37 7.87
C ASP A 43 18.83 -19.98 8.03
N ALA A 44 18.58 -19.24 6.97
CA ALA A 44 17.99 -17.92 7.03
C ALA A 44 16.62 -17.94 7.75
N ARG A 45 16.40 -16.91 8.55
CA ARG A 45 15.10 -16.61 9.16
C ARG A 45 14.24 -15.70 8.31
N ILE A 46 14.88 -14.88 7.45
CA ILE A 46 14.22 -14.01 6.49
C ILE A 46 14.76 -14.33 5.09
N VAL A 47 13.84 -14.48 4.13
CA VAL A 47 14.13 -14.49 2.70
C VAL A 47 13.43 -13.28 2.08
N SER A 48 14.20 -12.24 1.74
CA SER A 48 13.69 -11.04 1.07
C SER A 48 13.69 -11.25 -0.44
N LEU A 49 12.51 -11.27 -1.04
CA LEU A 49 12.29 -11.44 -2.48
C LEU A 49 12.05 -10.08 -3.12
N GLY A 50 13.06 -9.56 -3.80
CA GLY A 50 13.00 -8.29 -4.53
C GLY A 50 12.29 -8.40 -5.88
N GLU A 51 11.81 -7.28 -6.42
CA GLU A 51 11.32 -7.17 -7.79
C GLU A 51 11.87 -5.92 -8.49
N ALA A 52 12.27 -6.08 -9.75
CA ALA A 52 12.75 -4.97 -10.57
C ALA A 52 11.62 -4.08 -11.09
N THR A 53 10.40 -4.57 -11.08
CA THR A 53 9.16 -3.81 -11.35
C THR A 53 8.02 -4.36 -10.52
N HIS A 54 7.12 -3.49 -10.08
CA HIS A 54 5.92 -3.91 -9.35
C HIS A 54 4.87 -4.60 -10.23
N GLY A 55 4.93 -4.45 -11.54
CA GLY A 55 3.85 -4.88 -12.42
C GLY A 55 4.19 -6.04 -13.36
N THR A 56 5.21 -6.83 -13.05
CA THR A 56 5.66 -7.96 -13.89
C THR A 56 5.05 -9.29 -13.43
N ARG A 57 4.42 -9.99 -14.35
CA ARG A 57 3.72 -11.25 -14.10
C ARG A 57 4.67 -12.37 -13.68
N GLU A 58 5.77 -12.55 -14.41
CA GLU A 58 6.75 -13.61 -14.18
C GLU A 58 7.39 -13.52 -12.79
N PHE A 59 7.68 -12.30 -12.32
CA PHE A 59 8.25 -12.10 -10.98
C PHE A 59 7.29 -12.56 -9.88
N ARG A 60 6.00 -12.26 -10.02
CA ARG A 60 4.97 -12.69 -9.08
C ARG A 60 4.88 -14.20 -8.99
N LYS A 61 4.85 -14.86 -10.13
CA LYS A 61 4.78 -16.31 -10.23
C LYS A 61 6.03 -17.00 -9.68
N LEU A 62 7.23 -16.47 -9.97
CA LEU A 62 8.48 -16.99 -9.40
C LEU A 62 8.53 -16.87 -7.88
N LYS A 63 8.09 -15.73 -7.33
CA LYS A 63 8.01 -15.52 -5.89
C LYS A 63 6.98 -16.45 -5.23
N HIS A 64 5.85 -16.70 -5.90
CA HIS A 64 4.88 -17.71 -5.44
C HIS A 64 5.55 -19.08 -5.33
N ARG A 65 6.28 -19.54 -6.36
CA ARG A 65 7.01 -20.81 -6.34
C ARG A 65 8.06 -20.88 -5.23
N LEU A 66 8.80 -19.79 -5.01
CA LEU A 66 9.76 -19.73 -3.89
C LEU A 66 9.07 -19.76 -2.53
N LEU A 67 7.89 -19.13 -2.39
CA LEU A 67 7.09 -19.26 -1.18
C LEU A 67 6.62 -20.71 -0.96
N GLU A 68 6.19 -21.41 -2.03
CA GLU A 68 5.86 -22.84 -1.95
C GLU A 68 7.03 -23.65 -1.39
N LEU A 69 8.25 -23.45 -1.90
CA LEU A 69 9.46 -24.11 -1.39
C LEU A 69 9.72 -23.76 0.09
N CYS A 70 9.71 -22.48 0.41
CA CYS A 70 9.98 -21.98 1.76
C CYS A 70 8.98 -22.55 2.79
N VAL A 71 7.70 -22.56 2.44
CA VAL A 71 6.63 -23.04 3.33
C VAL A 71 6.61 -24.55 3.42
N ALA A 72 6.61 -25.24 2.28
CA ALA A 72 6.47 -26.69 2.26
C ALA A 72 7.69 -27.41 2.88
N GLU A 73 8.88 -26.93 2.60
CA GLU A 73 10.11 -27.69 2.82
C GLU A 73 11.09 -27.05 3.81
N LEU A 74 11.10 -25.70 3.94
CA LEU A 74 12.08 -24.98 4.76
C LEU A 74 11.50 -24.42 6.07
N GLY A 75 10.21 -24.64 6.30
CA GLY A 75 9.57 -24.33 7.59
C GLY A 75 9.19 -22.86 7.77
N PHE A 76 9.08 -22.08 6.69
CA PHE A 76 8.60 -20.71 6.76
C PHE A 76 7.11 -20.67 7.09
N THR A 77 6.72 -19.70 7.92
CA THR A 77 5.35 -19.59 8.45
C THR A 77 4.74 -18.20 8.25
N MET A 78 5.46 -17.28 7.65
CA MET A 78 5.01 -15.93 7.44
C MET A 78 5.38 -15.45 6.03
N LEU A 79 4.43 -14.85 5.32
CA LEU A 79 4.64 -13.99 4.16
C LEU A 79 4.41 -12.54 4.58
N GLY A 80 5.42 -11.70 4.45
CA GLY A 80 5.30 -10.24 4.56
C GLY A 80 5.33 -9.61 3.19
N ILE A 81 4.48 -8.65 2.91
CA ILE A 81 4.48 -7.88 1.66
C ILE A 81 4.62 -6.38 1.90
N GLU A 82 5.12 -5.66 0.90
CA GLU A 82 5.19 -4.19 0.87
C GLU A 82 3.78 -3.59 0.71
N ALA A 83 2.96 -3.77 1.75
CA ALA A 83 1.60 -3.24 1.84
C ALA A 83 1.34 -2.76 3.27
N PRO A 84 0.34 -1.88 3.49
CA PRO A 84 0.01 -1.41 4.82
C PRO A 84 -0.35 -2.56 5.76
N PHE A 85 0.28 -2.58 6.95
CA PHE A 85 0.06 -3.63 7.95
C PHE A 85 -1.40 -3.79 8.34
N PRO A 86 -2.12 -2.72 8.75
CA PRO A 86 -3.49 -2.89 9.25
C PRO A 86 -4.45 -3.42 8.19
N GLU A 87 -4.33 -2.92 6.96
CA GLU A 87 -5.15 -3.34 5.81
C GLU A 87 -4.91 -4.80 5.42
N SER A 88 -3.69 -5.29 5.60
CA SER A 88 -3.30 -6.66 5.27
C SER A 88 -3.94 -7.72 6.18
N LEU A 89 -4.41 -7.33 7.37
CA LEU A 89 -5.05 -8.25 8.32
C LEU A 89 -6.32 -8.89 7.77
N ALA A 90 -7.01 -8.25 6.81
CA ALA A 90 -8.13 -8.87 6.10
C ALA A 90 -7.69 -10.06 5.26
N VAL A 91 -6.54 -9.93 4.58
CA VAL A 91 -5.96 -11.04 3.82
C VAL A 91 -5.53 -12.16 4.78
N ASN A 92 -4.92 -11.80 5.92
CA ASN A 92 -4.54 -12.79 6.93
C ASN A 92 -5.76 -13.57 7.48
N ALA A 93 -6.86 -12.87 7.78
CA ALA A 93 -8.11 -13.51 8.23
C ALA A 93 -8.69 -14.44 7.16
N TYR A 94 -8.58 -14.06 5.88
CA TYR A 94 -9.01 -14.93 4.78
C TYR A 94 -8.12 -16.18 4.68
N VAL A 95 -6.80 -16.04 4.65
CA VAL A 95 -5.90 -17.20 4.43
C VAL A 95 -5.90 -18.17 5.63
N LEU A 96 -6.15 -17.69 6.85
CA LEU A 96 -6.23 -18.53 8.05
C LEU A 96 -7.60 -19.17 8.24
N ASP A 97 -8.66 -18.36 8.19
CA ASP A 97 -9.99 -18.75 8.68
C ASP A 97 -11.07 -18.71 7.60
N GLY A 98 -10.76 -18.27 6.36
CA GLY A 98 -11.72 -18.13 5.27
C GLY A 98 -12.70 -16.97 5.50
N ILE A 99 -12.34 -16.02 6.37
CA ILE A 99 -13.21 -14.88 6.67
C ILE A 99 -13.16 -13.89 5.50
N GLY A 100 -14.30 -13.62 4.90
CA GLY A 100 -14.48 -12.66 3.83
C GLY A 100 -14.24 -13.22 2.43
N ASN A 101 -13.73 -12.40 1.53
CA ASN A 101 -13.49 -12.72 0.13
C ASN A 101 -12.05 -12.32 -0.23
N ALA A 102 -11.33 -13.21 -0.89
CA ALA A 102 -9.93 -13.04 -1.26
C ALA A 102 -9.66 -11.76 -2.08
N ALA A 103 -10.45 -11.53 -3.11
CA ALA A 103 -10.26 -10.40 -4.00
C ALA A 103 -10.63 -9.06 -3.32
N ASP A 104 -11.64 -9.06 -2.44
CA ASP A 104 -12.01 -7.86 -1.65
C ASP A 104 -10.94 -7.55 -0.62
N ALA A 105 -10.36 -8.56 0.03
CA ALA A 105 -9.27 -8.41 0.98
C ALA A 105 -8.01 -7.84 0.30
N LEU A 106 -7.65 -8.33 -0.90
CA LEU A 106 -6.54 -7.78 -1.69
C LEU A 106 -6.79 -6.34 -2.11
N ALA A 107 -7.95 -6.03 -2.66
CA ALA A 107 -8.32 -4.65 -3.01
C ALA A 107 -8.25 -3.72 -1.79
N GLY A 108 -8.59 -4.24 -0.60
CA GLY A 108 -8.50 -3.56 0.70
C GLY A 108 -7.09 -3.15 1.10
N THR A 109 -6.03 -3.78 0.56
CA THR A 109 -4.63 -3.35 0.79
C THR A 109 -4.29 -2.00 0.17
N ARG A 110 -5.17 -1.44 -0.66
CA ARG A 110 -5.11 -0.12 -1.31
C ARG A 110 -4.09 0.03 -2.42
N TYR A 111 -3.11 -0.83 -2.49
CA TYR A 111 -2.08 -0.80 -3.52
C TYR A 111 -2.49 -1.60 -4.75
N TRP A 112 -2.51 -0.94 -5.92
CA TRP A 112 -2.79 -1.59 -7.19
C TRP A 112 -1.81 -2.74 -7.49
N VAL A 113 -0.61 -2.63 -6.96
CA VAL A 113 0.46 -3.61 -7.15
C VAL A 113 0.08 -4.99 -6.62
N TRP A 114 -0.82 -5.10 -5.67
CA TRP A 114 -1.24 -6.37 -5.09
C TRP A 114 -2.58 -6.89 -5.62
N ASP A 115 -3.40 -6.02 -6.22
CA ASP A 115 -4.73 -6.40 -6.75
C ASP A 115 -4.63 -7.00 -8.16
N THR A 116 -3.97 -8.15 -8.25
CA THR A 116 -3.70 -8.88 -9.50
C THR A 116 -4.09 -10.35 -9.39
N GLU A 117 -4.36 -11.00 -10.55
CA GLU A 117 -4.71 -12.42 -10.63
C GLU A 117 -3.59 -13.30 -10.03
N GLU A 118 -2.32 -12.94 -10.23
CA GLU A 118 -1.18 -13.69 -9.74
C GLU A 118 -1.08 -13.66 -8.20
N VAL A 119 -1.38 -12.51 -7.58
CA VAL A 119 -1.40 -12.42 -6.12
C VAL A 119 -2.67 -13.04 -5.55
N LEU A 120 -3.80 -12.93 -6.25
CA LEU A 120 -5.01 -13.67 -5.87
C LEU A 120 -4.76 -15.19 -5.85
N ASP A 121 -4.12 -15.73 -6.90
CA ASP A 121 -3.74 -17.14 -6.95
C ASP A 121 -2.81 -17.55 -5.79
N LEU A 122 -1.90 -16.66 -5.38
CA LEU A 122 -1.02 -16.88 -4.23
C LEU A 122 -1.82 -17.00 -2.92
N ILE A 123 -2.72 -16.06 -2.63
CA ILE A 123 -3.48 -16.11 -1.36
C ILE A 123 -4.51 -17.25 -1.35
N GLU A 124 -5.05 -17.65 -2.50
CA GLU A 124 -5.86 -18.87 -2.61
C GLU A 124 -5.02 -20.13 -2.34
N TRP A 125 -3.77 -20.19 -2.83
CA TRP A 125 -2.85 -21.26 -2.47
C TRP A 125 -2.54 -21.25 -0.96
N MET A 126 -2.29 -20.09 -0.34
CA MET A 126 -2.07 -19.97 1.10
C MET A 126 -3.29 -20.47 1.89
N ARG A 127 -4.51 -20.12 1.45
CA ARG A 127 -5.74 -20.62 2.04
C ARG A 127 -5.82 -22.14 1.94
N TRP A 128 -5.63 -22.70 0.73
CA TRP A 128 -5.59 -24.15 0.53
C TRP A 128 -4.53 -24.83 1.40
N TRP A 129 -3.30 -24.25 1.48
CA TRP A 129 -2.25 -24.79 2.35
C TRP A 129 -2.71 -24.83 3.80
N ASN A 130 -3.28 -23.76 4.29
CA ASN A 130 -3.73 -23.63 5.67
C ASN A 130 -4.90 -24.57 6.00
N GLU A 131 -5.75 -24.90 5.05
CA GLU A 131 -6.80 -25.90 5.25
C GLU A 131 -6.25 -27.32 5.38
N ASN A 132 -5.20 -27.65 4.64
CA ASN A 132 -4.71 -29.01 4.47
C ASN A 132 -3.46 -29.35 5.31
N ASN A 133 -2.88 -28.39 6.04
CA ASN A 133 -1.65 -28.60 6.81
C ASN A 133 -1.79 -28.06 8.24
N ALA A 134 -1.11 -28.73 9.20
CA ALA A 134 -1.07 -28.26 10.58
C ALA A 134 -0.25 -26.98 10.75
N ARG A 135 0.89 -26.89 10.04
CA ARG A 135 1.72 -25.69 10.03
C ARG A 135 1.10 -24.66 9.10
N LYS A 136 0.59 -23.58 9.70
CA LYS A 136 -0.05 -22.47 8.99
C LYS A 136 0.97 -21.49 8.45
N VAL A 137 0.64 -20.85 7.34
CA VAL A 137 1.35 -19.70 6.79
C VAL A 137 0.47 -18.46 6.92
N LYS A 138 1.03 -17.39 7.46
CA LYS A 138 0.34 -16.13 7.76
C LYS A 138 0.73 -15.04 6.76
N PHE A 139 -0.15 -14.08 6.58
CA PHE A 139 0.02 -12.97 5.64
C PHE A 139 0.01 -11.63 6.37
N TYR A 140 1.05 -10.82 6.19
CA TYR A 140 1.16 -9.49 6.79
C TYR A 140 1.68 -8.46 5.79
N GLY A 141 1.21 -7.22 5.91
CA GLY A 141 1.89 -6.04 5.39
C GLY A 141 2.88 -5.51 6.42
N PHE A 142 3.85 -4.72 5.98
CA PHE A 142 4.82 -4.08 6.87
C PHE A 142 5.00 -2.57 6.64
N VAL A 143 4.21 -1.98 5.74
CA VAL A 143 4.21 -0.54 5.43
C VAL A 143 3.24 0.22 6.34
N THR A 144 3.43 1.53 6.46
CA THR A 144 2.73 2.39 7.43
C THR A 144 2.01 3.59 6.81
N ASP A 145 1.69 3.57 5.52
CA ASP A 145 1.23 4.76 4.78
C ASP A 145 -0.11 5.35 5.22
N PHE A 146 -1.00 4.53 5.80
CA PHE A 146 -2.38 4.95 6.06
C PHE A 146 -2.73 4.81 7.54
N PRO A 147 -2.93 5.93 8.27
CA PRO A 147 -3.21 5.86 9.71
C PRO A 147 -4.64 5.38 10.05
N ALA A 148 -5.61 5.52 9.13
CA ALA A 148 -7.02 5.34 9.46
C ALA A 148 -7.34 3.94 10.02
N VAL A 149 -6.89 2.88 9.34
CA VAL A 149 -7.13 1.50 9.79
C VAL A 149 -6.33 1.16 11.04
N ALA A 150 -5.11 1.73 11.18
CA ALA A 150 -4.33 1.58 12.41
C ALA A 150 -5.04 2.19 13.62
N ALA A 151 -5.60 3.39 13.48
CA ALA A 151 -6.38 4.06 14.52
C ALA A 151 -7.62 3.25 14.91
N LEU A 152 -8.37 2.76 13.92
CA LEU A 152 -9.57 1.96 14.15
C LEU A 152 -9.26 0.61 14.81
N GLY A 153 -8.21 -0.08 14.35
CA GLY A 153 -7.75 -1.35 14.94
C GLY A 153 -7.26 -1.17 16.38
N LEU A 154 -6.55 -0.08 16.66
CA LEU A 154 -6.17 0.27 18.02
C LEU A 154 -7.37 0.50 18.92
N ILE A 155 -8.35 1.31 18.49
CA ILE A 155 -9.57 1.58 19.25
C ILE A 155 -10.36 0.29 19.49
N ASP A 156 -10.44 -0.60 18.51
CA ASP A 156 -11.09 -1.91 18.67
C ASP A 156 -10.40 -2.76 19.74
N PHE A 157 -9.08 -2.86 19.70
CA PHE A 157 -8.33 -3.58 20.73
C PHE A 157 -8.58 -2.97 22.12
N LEU A 158 -8.43 -1.65 22.26
CA LEU A 158 -8.62 -0.94 23.53
C LEU A 158 -10.05 -1.08 24.06
N SER A 159 -11.07 -1.15 23.19
CA SER A 159 -12.48 -1.33 23.62
C SER A 159 -12.69 -2.64 24.40
N ARG A 160 -11.86 -3.65 24.16
CA ARG A 160 -11.91 -4.96 24.84
C ARG A 160 -11.15 -4.98 26.17
N VAL A 161 -10.11 -4.15 26.33
CA VAL A 161 -9.21 -4.21 27.49
C VAL A 161 -9.17 -2.94 28.34
N ALA A 162 -9.55 -1.77 27.79
CA ALA A 162 -9.49 -0.47 28.44
C ALA A 162 -10.54 0.49 27.84
N PRO A 163 -11.87 0.28 28.09
CA PRO A 163 -12.95 1.02 27.43
C PRO A 163 -12.86 2.55 27.57
N ASP A 164 -12.45 3.05 28.74
CA ASP A 164 -12.30 4.50 28.98
C ASP A 164 -11.19 5.10 28.12
N LEU A 165 -10.07 4.36 27.96
CA LEU A 165 -8.96 4.78 27.09
C LEU A 165 -9.39 4.72 25.62
N ALA A 166 -10.17 3.71 25.23
CA ALA A 166 -10.74 3.62 23.89
C ALA A 166 -11.64 4.82 23.57
N ALA A 167 -12.51 5.22 24.49
CA ALA A 167 -13.38 6.38 24.33
C ALA A 167 -12.58 7.69 24.16
N ALA A 168 -11.54 7.87 24.95
CA ALA A 168 -10.63 9.02 24.81
C ALA A 168 -9.89 8.99 23.45
N CYS A 169 -9.37 7.83 23.04
CA CYS A 169 -8.74 7.65 21.72
C CYS A 169 -9.69 7.95 20.57
N LYS A 170 -10.95 7.51 20.64
CA LYS A 170 -11.97 7.79 19.62
C LYS A 170 -12.13 9.29 19.37
N THR A 171 -12.08 10.11 20.42
CA THR A 171 -12.20 11.57 20.32
C THR A 171 -10.91 12.23 19.84
N GLU A 172 -9.78 11.86 20.43
CA GLU A 172 -8.54 12.59 20.20
C GLU A 172 -7.84 12.17 18.91
N LEU A 173 -7.98 10.90 18.50
CA LEU A 173 -7.42 10.38 17.24
C LEU A 173 -8.38 10.58 16.04
N ALA A 174 -9.53 11.22 16.21
CA ALA A 174 -10.50 11.46 15.15
C ALA A 174 -9.89 11.99 13.83
N PRO A 175 -8.90 12.91 13.83
CA PRO A 175 -8.26 13.36 12.60
C PRO A 175 -7.57 12.25 11.79
N LEU A 176 -7.18 11.16 12.42
CA LEU A 176 -6.46 10.03 11.81
C LEU A 176 -7.36 8.81 11.52
N THR A 177 -8.66 8.87 11.79
CA THR A 177 -9.57 7.71 11.66
C THR A 177 -10.23 7.57 10.29
N SER A 178 -9.95 8.47 9.34
CA SER A 178 -10.48 8.44 7.97
C SER A 178 -9.41 8.79 6.95
N ASP A 179 -9.50 8.17 5.78
CA ASP A 179 -8.66 8.47 4.60
C ASP A 179 -8.84 9.89 4.08
N PHE A 180 -9.91 10.58 4.49
CA PHE A 180 -10.21 11.93 4.05
C PHE A 180 -9.73 13.00 5.03
N THR A 181 -9.53 12.65 6.29
CA THR A 181 -9.01 13.57 7.32
C THR A 181 -7.51 13.38 7.56
N ALA A 182 -7.02 12.15 7.47
CA ALA A 182 -5.63 11.84 7.74
C ALA A 182 -4.62 12.62 6.86
N PRO A 183 -4.83 12.80 5.55
CA PRO A 183 -3.92 13.60 4.72
C PRO A 183 -3.88 15.09 5.09
N LEU A 184 -4.84 15.56 5.88
CA LEU A 184 -4.90 16.94 6.37
C LEU A 184 -4.23 17.10 7.75
N PHE A 185 -3.77 16.01 8.36
CA PHE A 185 -3.19 16.02 9.71
C PHE A 185 -2.03 17.01 9.85
N GLY A 186 -1.13 17.06 8.86
CA GLY A 186 -0.03 18.01 8.83
C GLY A 186 -0.45 19.49 8.81
N GLN A 187 -1.67 19.80 8.38
CA GLN A 187 -2.23 21.16 8.31
C GLN A 187 -2.92 21.61 9.59
N LEU A 188 -3.13 20.69 10.56
CA LEU A 188 -3.72 21.04 11.84
C LEU A 188 -2.80 21.95 12.67
N ALA A 189 -3.39 22.72 13.58
CA ALA A 189 -2.63 23.49 14.56
C ALA A 189 -1.65 22.59 15.32
N GLU A 190 -0.45 23.08 15.61
CA GLU A 190 0.61 22.35 16.28
C GLU A 190 0.12 21.72 17.59
N SER A 191 -0.57 22.51 18.42
CA SER A 191 -1.13 22.01 19.70
C SER A 191 -2.11 20.82 19.53
N ARG A 192 -2.83 20.76 18.38
CA ARG A 192 -3.72 19.63 18.08
C ARG A 192 -2.92 18.39 17.69
N ARG A 193 -1.86 18.55 16.88
CA ARG A 193 -0.95 17.45 16.52
C ARG A 193 -0.22 16.91 17.76
N GLU A 194 0.28 17.80 18.62
CA GLU A 194 0.92 17.42 19.88
C GLU A 194 -0.02 16.62 20.79
N ALA A 195 -1.28 17.02 20.90
CA ALA A 195 -2.28 16.27 21.68
C ALA A 195 -2.48 14.85 21.14
N VAL A 196 -2.53 14.67 19.81
CA VAL A 196 -2.61 13.34 19.16
C VAL A 196 -1.38 12.51 19.50
N PHE A 197 -0.17 13.03 19.34
CA PHE A 197 1.06 12.30 19.68
C PHE A 197 1.16 11.98 21.17
N ALA A 198 0.75 12.90 22.05
CA ALA A 198 0.71 12.63 23.49
C ALA A 198 -0.25 11.49 23.84
N ARG A 199 -1.41 11.40 23.15
CA ARG A 199 -2.35 10.28 23.32
C ARG A 199 -1.75 8.97 22.84
N ILE A 200 -1.11 8.93 21.66
CA ILE A 200 -0.45 7.73 21.16
C ILE A 200 0.66 7.28 22.12
N ALA A 201 1.49 8.20 22.62
CA ALA A 201 2.54 7.90 23.59
C ALA A 201 1.97 7.33 24.91
N GLN A 202 0.85 7.87 25.40
CA GLN A 202 0.15 7.34 26.59
C GLN A 202 -0.35 5.91 26.35
N VAL A 203 -0.91 5.63 25.17
CA VAL A 203 -1.37 4.28 24.80
C VAL A 203 -0.19 3.31 24.74
N LEU A 204 0.93 3.68 24.12
CA LEU A 204 2.13 2.84 24.06
C LEU A 204 2.71 2.56 25.46
N ALA A 205 2.68 3.55 26.36
CA ALA A 205 3.05 3.35 27.76
C ALA A 205 2.10 2.39 28.48
N ALA A 206 0.78 2.48 28.23
CA ALA A 206 -0.20 1.57 28.79
C ALA A 206 0.00 0.13 28.30
N PHE A 207 0.35 -0.10 27.03
CA PHE A 207 0.72 -1.44 26.52
C PHE A 207 1.89 -2.05 27.33
N ALA A 208 2.90 -1.25 27.66
CA ALA A 208 4.02 -1.72 28.47
C ALA A 208 3.62 -2.03 29.92
N GLN A 209 2.83 -1.15 30.55
CA GLN A 209 2.44 -1.24 31.95
C GLN A 209 1.41 -2.33 32.23
N GLN A 210 0.42 -2.51 31.32
CA GLN A 210 -0.72 -3.39 31.49
C GLN A 210 -0.56 -4.73 30.73
N ARG A 211 0.66 -5.07 30.27
CA ARG A 211 0.90 -6.23 29.41
C ARG A 211 0.27 -7.50 29.95
N SER A 212 0.53 -7.84 31.21
CA SER A 212 0.05 -9.09 31.82
C SER A 212 -1.47 -9.18 31.88
N GLU A 213 -2.13 -8.07 32.21
CA GLU A 213 -3.59 -7.96 32.28
C GLU A 213 -4.22 -8.09 30.88
N TRP A 214 -3.71 -7.33 29.92
CA TRP A 214 -4.27 -7.29 28.57
C TRP A 214 -4.03 -8.61 27.80
N VAL A 215 -2.88 -9.26 28.00
CA VAL A 215 -2.63 -10.61 27.46
C VAL A 215 -3.59 -11.64 28.08
N ALA A 216 -3.88 -11.54 29.38
CA ALA A 216 -4.82 -12.46 30.03
C ALA A 216 -6.28 -12.24 29.56
N ALA A 217 -6.64 -11.00 29.23
CA ALA A 217 -7.97 -10.64 28.72
C ALA A 217 -8.16 -10.99 27.22
N THR A 218 -7.08 -11.14 26.47
CA THR A 218 -7.10 -11.41 25.02
C THR A 218 -6.18 -12.58 24.67
N SER A 219 -5.04 -12.30 24.07
CA SER A 219 -3.95 -13.25 23.83
C SER A 219 -2.62 -12.49 23.69
N ALA A 220 -1.49 -13.21 23.72
CA ALA A 220 -0.20 -12.61 23.44
C ALA A 220 -0.13 -12.02 22.02
N LEU A 221 -0.68 -12.72 21.03
CA LEU A 221 -0.74 -12.27 19.65
C LEU A 221 -1.61 -11.01 19.52
N ASP A 222 -2.83 -10.99 20.09
CA ASP A 222 -3.70 -9.81 20.08
C ASP A 222 -3.03 -8.58 20.71
N TRP A 223 -2.30 -8.80 21.83
CA TRP A 223 -1.56 -7.73 22.48
C TRP A 223 -0.45 -7.18 21.58
N HIS A 224 0.33 -8.05 20.93
CA HIS A 224 1.38 -7.63 20.00
C HIS A 224 0.81 -6.88 18.80
N LEU A 225 -0.26 -7.39 18.17
CA LEU A 225 -0.91 -6.74 17.04
C LEU A 225 -1.56 -5.40 17.44
N GLY A 226 -2.21 -5.34 18.61
CA GLY A 226 -2.75 -4.09 19.17
C GLY A 226 -1.66 -3.04 19.39
N ARG A 227 -0.51 -3.44 19.95
CA ARG A 227 0.66 -2.56 20.11
C ARG A 227 1.23 -2.13 18.76
N LEU A 228 1.26 -3.03 17.77
CA LEU A 228 1.73 -2.70 16.42
C LEU A 228 0.80 -1.70 15.73
N HIS A 229 -0.53 -1.79 15.93
CA HIS A 229 -1.46 -0.75 15.48
C HIS A 229 -1.10 0.63 16.06
N ALA A 230 -0.74 0.72 17.35
CA ALA A 230 -0.33 1.98 17.96
C ALA A 230 1.00 2.50 17.40
N ASN A 231 1.98 1.62 17.16
CA ASN A 231 3.27 1.99 16.55
C ASN A 231 3.09 2.48 15.11
N VAL A 232 2.34 1.73 14.30
CA VAL A 232 2.05 2.09 12.90
C VAL A 232 1.26 3.40 12.82
N LEU A 233 0.36 3.64 13.77
CA LEU A 233 -0.37 4.91 13.85
C LEU A 233 0.57 6.09 14.13
N ASP A 234 1.53 5.96 15.06
CA ASP A 234 2.56 6.98 15.32
C ASP A 234 3.42 7.24 14.07
N GLN A 235 3.90 6.16 13.45
CA GLN A 235 4.72 6.21 12.23
C GLN A 235 3.97 6.90 11.09
N ALA A 236 2.73 6.50 10.82
CA ALA A 236 1.89 7.06 9.77
C ALA A 236 1.55 8.53 10.04
N ALA A 237 1.24 8.90 11.29
CA ALA A 237 0.98 10.30 11.64
C ALA A 237 2.21 11.19 11.44
N ARG A 238 3.42 10.69 11.71
CA ARG A 238 4.68 11.40 11.41
C ARG A 238 4.91 11.51 9.92
N PHE A 239 4.64 10.46 9.16
CA PHE A 239 4.76 10.45 7.71
C PHE A 239 3.81 11.44 7.02
N GLU A 240 2.62 11.71 7.60
CA GLU A 240 1.72 12.78 7.10
C GLU A 240 2.28 14.20 7.31
N ILE A 241 3.31 14.36 8.16
CA ILE A 241 3.99 15.65 8.39
C ILE A 241 5.27 15.73 7.55
N ASP A 242 6.06 14.67 7.56
CA ASP A 242 7.34 14.58 6.86
C ASP A 242 7.40 13.26 6.08
N ARG A 243 7.31 13.37 4.75
CA ARG A 243 7.31 12.24 3.82
C ARG A 243 8.71 11.84 3.38
N SER A 244 9.71 11.91 4.27
CA SER A 244 11.06 11.48 3.93
C SER A 244 11.11 9.97 3.62
N TYR A 245 11.67 9.62 2.48
CA TYR A 245 11.78 8.22 2.00
C TYR A 245 12.60 7.34 2.95
N THR A 246 13.60 7.91 3.58
CA THR A 246 14.59 7.22 4.42
C THR A 246 14.00 6.67 5.72
N SER A 247 13.15 7.45 6.38
CA SER A 247 12.41 6.94 7.55
C SER A 247 11.46 5.80 7.19
N HIS A 248 10.96 5.74 5.96
CA HIS A 248 10.05 4.69 5.49
C HIS A 248 10.70 3.30 5.48
N ASP A 249 11.90 3.15 4.92
CA ASP A 249 12.63 1.87 4.89
C ASP A 249 12.97 1.34 6.29
N ARG A 250 13.36 2.23 7.18
CA ARG A 250 13.65 1.88 8.57
C ARG A 250 12.41 1.37 9.31
N VAL A 251 11.29 2.08 9.19
CA VAL A 251 10.06 1.65 9.87
C VAL A 251 9.50 0.37 9.28
N MET A 252 9.67 0.10 7.98
CA MET A 252 9.35 -1.20 7.40
C MET A 252 10.16 -2.33 8.04
N ALA A 253 11.48 -2.16 8.24
CA ALA A 253 12.32 -3.15 8.91
C ALA A 253 11.92 -3.36 10.38
N GLU A 254 11.62 -2.28 11.12
CA GLU A 254 11.12 -2.34 12.50
C GLU A 254 9.78 -3.08 12.58
N ASN A 255 8.86 -2.84 11.65
CA ASN A 255 7.57 -3.52 11.60
C ASN A 255 7.72 -5.02 11.28
N VAL A 256 8.63 -5.40 10.37
CA VAL A 256 8.95 -6.81 10.10
C VAL A 256 9.45 -7.49 11.37
N CYS A 257 10.40 -6.88 12.09
CA CYS A 257 10.92 -7.43 13.34
C CYS A 257 9.82 -7.57 14.40
N ALA A 258 8.94 -6.56 14.54
CA ALA A 258 7.81 -6.60 15.47
C ALA A 258 6.80 -7.71 15.13
N LEU A 259 6.52 -7.95 13.86
CA LEU A 259 5.67 -9.05 13.39
C LEU A 259 6.29 -10.41 13.69
N MET A 260 7.59 -10.59 13.44
CA MET A 260 8.29 -11.82 13.77
C MET A 260 8.34 -12.08 15.28
N GLU A 261 8.46 -11.03 16.09
CA GLU A 261 8.37 -11.13 17.57
C GLU A 261 6.96 -11.57 18.00
N ALA A 262 5.92 -10.98 17.41
CA ALA A 262 4.52 -11.34 17.69
C ALA A 262 4.21 -12.81 17.40
N GLU A 263 4.77 -13.34 16.32
CA GLU A 263 4.62 -14.74 15.90
C GLU A 263 5.49 -15.71 16.70
N GLY A 264 6.50 -15.20 17.40
CA GLY A 264 7.35 -15.99 18.28
C GLY A 264 8.75 -16.31 17.75
N PRO A 265 9.64 -16.82 18.60
CA PRO A 265 11.09 -16.90 18.34
C PRO A 265 11.48 -17.86 17.20
N GLY A 266 10.61 -18.78 16.82
CA GLY A 266 10.84 -19.75 15.73
C GLY A 266 10.37 -19.27 14.36
N THR A 267 9.84 -18.07 14.25
CA THR A 267 9.25 -17.55 13.02
C THR A 267 10.29 -17.38 11.93
N LYS A 268 9.98 -17.92 10.75
CA LYS A 268 10.69 -17.68 9.51
C LYS A 268 9.78 -16.96 8.53
N ALA A 269 10.25 -15.88 7.92
CA ALA A 269 9.48 -14.99 7.05
C ALA A 269 10.03 -14.92 5.64
N VAL A 270 9.16 -15.03 4.63
CA VAL A 270 9.42 -14.57 3.27
C VAL A 270 8.91 -13.14 3.18
N LEU A 271 9.75 -12.21 2.72
CA LEU A 271 9.37 -10.82 2.47
C LEU A 271 9.30 -10.57 0.97
N TRP A 272 8.34 -9.80 0.54
CA TRP A 272 8.15 -9.42 -0.85
C TRP A 272 8.05 -7.90 -0.97
N SER A 273 9.02 -7.28 -1.63
CA SER A 273 9.07 -5.84 -1.90
C SER A 273 9.79 -5.54 -3.21
N HIS A 274 9.88 -4.26 -3.57
CA HIS A 274 10.74 -3.82 -4.68
C HIS A 274 12.22 -4.12 -4.38
N ASN A 275 13.04 -4.33 -5.41
CA ASN A 275 14.49 -4.53 -5.25
C ASN A 275 15.15 -3.41 -4.43
N ALA A 276 14.70 -2.16 -4.60
CA ALA A 276 15.23 -1.02 -3.87
C ALA A 276 15.07 -1.16 -2.35
N HIS A 277 13.95 -1.72 -1.89
CA HIS A 277 13.70 -1.97 -0.47
C HIS A 277 14.30 -3.29 0.01
N ALA A 278 14.19 -4.35 -0.80
CA ALA A 278 14.67 -5.69 -0.42
C ALA A 278 16.19 -5.79 -0.34
N SER A 279 16.92 -5.07 -1.21
CA SER A 279 18.39 -5.12 -1.30
C SER A 279 19.08 -4.56 -0.07
N ARG A 280 20.42 -4.72 0.00
CA ARG A 280 21.27 -4.09 1.04
C ARG A 280 21.83 -2.74 0.58
N ALA A 281 21.08 -2.02 -0.25
CA ALA A 281 21.50 -0.74 -0.78
C ALA A 281 21.63 0.34 0.30
N THR A 282 22.43 1.34 0.01
CA THR A 282 22.47 2.61 0.74
C THR A 282 22.25 3.72 -0.29
N TYR A 283 21.29 4.60 -0.04
CA TYR A 283 20.94 5.73 -0.89
C TYR A 283 21.13 7.01 -0.06
N ASP A 284 21.97 7.93 -0.52
CA ASP A 284 22.24 9.22 0.16
C ASP A 284 22.49 9.07 1.68
N ASP A 285 23.38 8.13 2.05
CA ASP A 285 23.74 7.76 3.43
C ASP A 285 22.65 7.03 4.24
N GLU A 286 21.50 6.73 3.66
CA GLU A 286 20.41 5.99 4.30
C GLU A 286 20.28 4.57 3.71
N LYS A 287 19.98 3.61 4.58
CA LYS A 287 19.86 2.20 4.18
C LYS A 287 18.47 1.90 3.67
N SER A 288 18.41 0.97 2.72
CA SER A 288 17.17 0.27 2.38
C SER A 288 16.66 -0.59 3.54
N MET A 289 15.42 -1.05 3.45
CA MET A 289 14.85 -2.00 4.43
C MET A 289 15.74 -3.23 4.64
N GLY A 290 16.25 -3.83 3.54
CA GLY A 290 17.17 -4.97 3.64
C GLY A 290 18.47 -4.64 4.36
N GLY A 291 19.00 -3.43 4.20
CA GLY A 291 20.17 -2.94 4.94
C GLY A 291 19.89 -2.76 6.43
N TYR A 292 18.73 -2.23 6.80
CA TYR A 292 18.32 -2.13 8.21
C TYR A 292 18.06 -3.50 8.85
N LEU A 293 17.45 -4.44 8.10
CA LEU A 293 17.27 -5.82 8.57
C LEU A 293 18.61 -6.50 8.83
N ASP A 294 19.63 -6.31 7.98
CA ASP A 294 20.97 -6.85 8.23
C ASP A 294 21.60 -6.31 9.52
N GLU A 295 21.33 -5.05 9.90
CA GLU A 295 21.78 -4.51 11.19
C GLU A 295 21.02 -5.14 12.37
N MET A 296 19.70 -5.34 12.23
CA MET A 296 18.84 -5.81 13.32
C MET A 296 18.99 -7.31 13.58
N ILE A 297 19.16 -8.13 12.53
CA ILE A 297 19.16 -9.60 12.62
C ILE A 297 20.41 -10.25 12.04
N GLY A 298 21.31 -9.49 11.43
CA GLY A 298 22.57 -9.97 10.87
C GLY A 298 22.38 -10.93 9.72
N ARG A 299 23.25 -11.94 9.62
CA ARG A 299 23.27 -12.92 8.53
C ARG A 299 22.05 -13.87 8.48
N ALA A 300 21.07 -13.68 9.34
CA ALA A 300 19.84 -14.44 9.32
C ALA A 300 18.90 -14.05 8.14
N GLN A 301 19.29 -13.07 7.33
CA GLN A 301 18.60 -12.68 6.10
C GLN A 301 19.30 -13.22 4.84
N ARG A 302 18.50 -13.59 3.82
CA ARG A 302 18.93 -13.78 2.44
C ARG A 302 18.11 -12.88 1.52
N VAL A 303 18.78 -12.21 0.59
CA VAL A 303 18.16 -11.31 -0.38
C VAL A 303 18.26 -11.93 -1.78
N ILE A 304 17.12 -12.17 -2.40
CA ILE A 304 17.00 -12.70 -3.75
C ILE A 304 16.30 -11.65 -4.61
N GLY A 305 17.07 -10.96 -5.46
CA GLY A 305 16.54 -9.96 -6.38
C GLY A 305 15.92 -10.57 -7.64
N THR A 306 15.26 -9.76 -8.45
CA THR A 306 14.87 -10.11 -9.81
C THR A 306 15.43 -9.12 -10.83
N SER A 307 15.63 -9.58 -12.05
CA SER A 307 16.19 -8.84 -13.18
C SER A 307 15.52 -9.29 -14.49
N PHE A 308 15.44 -8.42 -15.49
CA PHE A 308 14.91 -8.76 -16.81
C PHE A 308 15.57 -7.95 -17.92
N ASP A 309 15.64 -8.54 -19.13
CA ASP A 309 16.23 -7.86 -20.29
C ASP A 309 15.23 -6.89 -20.93
N ARG A 310 14.08 -7.39 -21.37
CA ARG A 310 13.05 -6.62 -22.08
C ARG A 310 11.66 -7.11 -21.74
N GLY A 311 10.65 -6.40 -22.20
CA GLY A 311 9.26 -6.87 -22.12
C GLY A 311 8.31 -5.87 -21.53
N ALA A 312 7.14 -6.36 -21.09
CA ALA A 312 6.06 -5.54 -20.60
C ALA A 312 5.86 -5.67 -19.08
N PHE A 313 5.31 -4.63 -18.50
CA PHE A 313 4.92 -4.53 -17.08
C PHE A 313 3.81 -3.51 -16.91
N GLN A 314 3.12 -3.53 -15.78
CA GLN A 314 2.17 -2.49 -15.38
C GLN A 314 2.86 -1.41 -14.54
N ALA A 315 2.52 -0.16 -14.79
CA ALA A 315 2.83 0.97 -13.92
C ALA A 315 1.84 2.12 -14.17
N ARG A 316 1.77 3.08 -13.28
CA ARG A 316 1.06 4.33 -13.56
C ARG A 316 1.86 5.15 -14.55
N ALA A 317 1.22 5.61 -15.62
CA ALA A 317 1.87 6.55 -16.53
C ALA A 317 2.08 7.90 -15.82
N TYR A 318 3.32 8.39 -15.79
CA TYR A 318 3.67 9.67 -15.15
C TYR A 318 2.76 10.83 -15.60
N THR A 319 2.51 10.94 -16.90
CA THR A 319 1.75 12.05 -17.48
C THR A 319 0.25 12.02 -17.18
N THR A 320 -0.32 10.83 -16.89
CA THR A 320 -1.79 10.68 -16.75
C THR A 320 -2.20 10.12 -15.39
N GLY A 321 -1.27 9.56 -14.62
CA GLY A 321 -1.56 8.81 -13.40
C GLY A 321 -2.38 7.52 -13.61
N VAL A 322 -2.69 7.18 -14.87
CA VAL A 322 -3.49 6.00 -15.22
C VAL A 322 -2.62 4.76 -15.19
N LEU A 323 -3.09 3.72 -14.49
CA LEU A 323 -2.46 2.41 -14.51
C LEU A 323 -2.62 1.77 -15.90
N THR A 324 -1.51 1.48 -16.56
CA THR A 324 -1.50 0.91 -17.92
C THR A 324 -0.30 -0.02 -18.11
N ASP A 325 -0.32 -0.80 -19.18
CA ASP A 325 0.80 -1.64 -19.58
C ASP A 325 1.83 -0.78 -20.32
N HIS A 326 3.08 -0.95 -19.96
CA HIS A 326 4.25 -0.35 -20.58
C HIS A 326 5.16 -1.45 -21.11
N SER A 327 6.07 -1.09 -22.00
CA SER A 327 7.12 -1.99 -22.48
C SER A 327 8.45 -1.27 -22.60
N VAL A 328 9.52 -2.02 -22.37
CA VAL A 328 10.90 -1.56 -22.53
C VAL A 328 11.64 -2.45 -23.53
N PRO A 329 12.56 -1.85 -24.35
CA PRO A 329 13.44 -2.60 -25.22
C PRO A 329 14.47 -3.38 -24.40
N ALA A 330 15.36 -4.13 -25.06
CA ALA A 330 16.50 -4.78 -24.44
C ALA A 330 17.30 -3.81 -23.56
N ALA A 331 17.81 -4.32 -22.44
CA ALA A 331 18.58 -3.54 -21.49
C ALA A 331 19.80 -2.88 -22.17
N PRO A 332 20.19 -1.66 -21.76
CA PRO A 332 21.30 -0.97 -22.39
C PRO A 332 22.62 -1.74 -22.20
N PRO A 333 23.53 -1.69 -23.18
CA PRO A 333 24.84 -2.34 -23.07
C PRO A 333 25.57 -1.91 -21.78
N GLY A 334 26.15 -2.90 -21.09
CA GLY A 334 26.86 -2.68 -19.81
C GLY A 334 25.97 -2.71 -18.57
N ALA A 335 24.66 -2.73 -18.73
CA ALA A 335 23.77 -2.99 -17.60
C ALA A 335 23.86 -4.45 -17.13
N PHE A 336 23.62 -4.68 -15.84
CA PHE A 336 23.59 -6.01 -15.24
C PHE A 336 22.66 -6.96 -16.00
N ASP A 337 21.46 -6.49 -16.31
CA ASP A 337 20.43 -7.22 -17.06
C ASP A 337 20.90 -7.62 -18.46
N ALA A 338 21.58 -6.72 -19.17
CA ALA A 338 22.10 -6.96 -20.51
C ALA A 338 23.22 -8.01 -20.52
N VAL A 339 24.04 -8.06 -19.47
CA VAL A 339 25.11 -9.07 -19.34
C VAL A 339 24.50 -10.44 -19.03
N LEU A 340 23.49 -10.51 -18.17
CA LEU A 340 22.74 -11.75 -17.91
C LEU A 340 22.07 -12.30 -19.17
N ALA A 341 21.49 -11.42 -20.00
CA ALA A 341 20.85 -11.82 -21.26
C ALA A 341 21.82 -12.48 -22.25
N GLN A 342 23.11 -12.11 -22.25
CA GLN A 342 24.14 -12.71 -23.13
C GLN A 342 24.44 -14.18 -22.79
N ALA A 343 24.05 -14.67 -21.62
CA ALA A 343 24.13 -16.09 -21.31
C ALA A 343 23.21 -16.95 -22.19
N GLY A 344 22.18 -16.37 -22.80
CA GLY A 344 21.24 -17.05 -23.70
C GLY A 344 20.22 -17.95 -22.99
N LEU A 345 20.09 -17.86 -21.68
CA LEU A 345 19.11 -18.60 -20.88
C LEU A 345 17.87 -17.72 -20.62
N PRO A 346 16.68 -18.15 -21.07
CA PRO A 346 15.49 -17.32 -20.98
C PRO A 346 14.99 -17.15 -19.54
N LEU A 347 15.28 -18.11 -18.65
CA LEU A 347 14.83 -18.13 -17.27
C LEU A 347 15.90 -18.85 -16.43
N MET A 348 16.49 -18.14 -15.48
CA MET A 348 17.55 -18.67 -14.63
C MET A 348 17.65 -17.93 -13.30
N ALA A 349 18.38 -18.52 -12.37
CA ALA A 349 18.89 -17.82 -11.19
C ALA A 349 20.43 -17.88 -11.14
N LEU A 350 21.03 -16.94 -10.44
CA LEU A 350 22.47 -16.87 -10.24
C LEU A 350 22.76 -16.68 -8.75
N ASP A 351 23.53 -17.60 -8.16
CA ASP A 351 24.01 -17.49 -6.78
C ASP A 351 25.20 -16.54 -6.71
N LEU A 352 25.01 -15.35 -6.17
CA LEU A 352 26.04 -14.32 -6.05
C LEU A 352 26.86 -14.47 -4.76
N ALA A 353 26.25 -15.01 -3.70
CA ALA A 353 26.92 -15.19 -2.42
C ALA A 353 28.08 -16.20 -2.51
N ASN A 354 27.87 -17.29 -3.26
CA ASN A 354 28.85 -18.35 -3.47
C ASN A 354 29.66 -18.20 -4.79
N ALA A 355 29.48 -17.10 -5.51
CA ALA A 355 30.24 -16.80 -6.70
C ALA A 355 31.78 -16.70 -6.42
N PRO A 356 32.65 -16.89 -7.42
CA PRO A 356 34.12 -16.79 -7.28
C PRO A 356 34.55 -15.51 -6.57
N ARG A 357 35.63 -15.58 -5.79
CA ARG A 357 36.21 -14.44 -5.06
C ARG A 357 37.37 -13.78 -5.79
N ASP A 358 37.77 -14.34 -6.94
CA ASP A 358 38.82 -13.84 -7.82
C ASP A 358 38.41 -13.97 -9.28
N GLY A 359 39.22 -13.39 -10.17
CA GLY A 359 38.99 -13.42 -11.63
C GLY A 359 37.94 -12.43 -12.12
N ALA A 360 37.56 -12.58 -13.40
CA ALA A 360 36.66 -11.64 -14.09
C ALA A 360 35.28 -11.55 -13.45
N ALA A 361 34.70 -12.67 -13.05
CA ALA A 361 33.40 -12.72 -12.38
C ALA A 361 33.40 -11.97 -11.04
N ALA A 362 34.45 -12.16 -10.25
CA ALA A 362 34.58 -11.44 -8.95
C ALA A 362 34.67 -9.93 -9.14
N THR A 363 35.48 -9.49 -10.11
CA THR A 363 35.65 -8.08 -10.46
C THR A 363 34.35 -7.48 -10.96
N TRP A 364 33.65 -8.18 -11.86
CA TRP A 364 32.35 -7.74 -12.37
C TRP A 364 31.30 -7.62 -11.27
N LEU A 365 31.15 -8.62 -10.38
CA LEU A 365 30.17 -8.60 -9.29
C LEU A 365 30.46 -7.55 -8.21
N ALA A 366 31.69 -7.07 -8.10
CA ALA A 366 32.09 -6.00 -7.18
C ALA A 366 32.02 -4.60 -7.81
N SER A 367 31.83 -4.51 -9.13
CA SER A 367 31.76 -3.22 -9.84
C SER A 367 30.38 -2.59 -9.73
N GLU A 368 30.36 -1.26 -9.78
CA GLU A 368 29.12 -0.50 -9.93
C GLU A 368 28.60 -0.60 -11.36
N MET A 369 27.32 -0.91 -11.50
CA MET A 369 26.68 -0.99 -12.82
C MET A 369 25.19 -0.70 -12.75
N PRO A 370 24.57 -0.20 -13.84
CA PRO A 370 23.13 0.00 -13.88
C PRO A 370 22.39 -1.35 -13.88
N MET A 371 21.26 -1.38 -13.19
CA MET A 371 20.29 -2.49 -13.21
C MET A 371 18.89 -1.89 -13.33
N ARG A 372 17.99 -2.52 -14.08
CA ARG A 372 16.61 -2.07 -14.19
C ARG A 372 15.94 -2.00 -12.81
N SER A 373 15.26 -0.88 -12.59
CA SER A 373 14.56 -0.59 -11.35
C SER A 373 13.39 0.34 -11.65
N ILE A 374 12.19 -0.21 -11.80
CA ILE A 374 11.00 0.51 -12.20
C ILE A 374 9.98 0.39 -11.08
N GLY A 375 9.65 1.52 -10.44
CA GLY A 375 8.68 1.60 -9.36
C GLY A 375 7.22 1.60 -9.82
N GLY A 376 6.34 2.15 -8.99
CA GLY A 376 4.90 2.22 -9.26
C GLY A 376 4.50 3.19 -10.36
N ILE A 377 5.41 4.08 -10.81
CA ILE A 377 5.21 5.09 -11.87
C ILE A 377 6.29 4.93 -12.93
N TYR A 378 5.90 5.08 -14.20
CA TYR A 378 6.83 4.97 -15.33
C TYR A 378 6.59 6.07 -16.37
N GLY A 379 7.63 6.35 -17.18
CA GLY A 379 7.59 7.33 -18.26
C GLY A 379 7.90 8.75 -17.79
N PHE A 380 8.78 8.89 -16.81
CA PHE A 380 9.31 10.19 -16.41
C PHE A 380 10.07 10.84 -17.57
N PRO A 381 9.90 12.15 -17.79
CA PRO A 381 10.73 12.87 -18.75
C PRO A 381 12.20 12.87 -18.28
N SER A 382 13.13 12.92 -19.24
CA SER A 382 14.58 12.84 -18.95
C SER A 382 15.11 14.02 -18.10
N ASP A 383 14.37 15.10 -18.05
CA ASP A 383 14.66 16.31 -17.26
C ASP A 383 13.79 16.42 -15.98
N ASN A 384 13.20 15.28 -15.54
CA ASN A 384 12.38 15.30 -14.34
C ASN A 384 13.19 15.74 -13.11
N LYS A 385 12.61 16.65 -12.32
CA LYS A 385 13.27 17.22 -11.15
C LYS A 385 13.46 16.23 -9.99
N LEU A 386 12.78 15.10 -10.03
CA LEU A 386 12.88 14.05 -9.01
C LEU A 386 14.09 13.14 -9.23
N GLY A 387 14.80 13.25 -10.36
CA GLY A 387 15.93 12.39 -10.70
C GLY A 387 15.57 10.91 -10.87
N VAL A 388 14.27 10.57 -10.96
CA VAL A 388 13.83 9.18 -11.09
C VAL A 388 14.18 8.65 -12.47
N THR A 389 14.87 7.53 -12.49
CA THR A 389 15.24 6.80 -13.71
C THR A 389 14.64 5.39 -13.67
N ASP A 390 14.67 4.68 -14.79
CA ASP A 390 14.28 3.27 -14.89
C ASP A 390 15.42 2.29 -14.60
N THR A 391 16.55 2.79 -14.06
CA THR A 391 17.70 2.01 -13.62
C THR A 391 18.26 2.58 -12.30
N ASN A 392 18.74 1.69 -11.43
CA ASN A 392 19.55 2.04 -10.28
C ASN A 392 20.98 1.53 -10.47
N THR A 393 21.96 2.25 -9.93
CA THR A 393 23.34 1.76 -9.82
C THR A 393 23.42 0.76 -8.69
N ILE A 394 23.92 -0.43 -8.97
CA ILE A 394 24.08 -1.51 -8.00
C ILE A 394 25.52 -2.01 -7.93
N LYS A 395 25.87 -2.64 -6.82
CA LYS A 395 26.99 -3.56 -6.66
C LYS A 395 26.41 -4.96 -6.41
N PRO A 396 26.31 -5.82 -7.43
CA PRO A 396 25.48 -7.02 -7.36
C PRO A 396 25.72 -7.88 -6.13
N ARG A 397 26.98 -8.16 -5.78
CA ARG A 397 27.36 -9.01 -4.65
C ARG A 397 27.10 -8.37 -3.28
N GLU A 398 27.13 -7.05 -3.20
CA GLU A 398 26.85 -6.34 -1.94
C GLU A 398 25.35 -6.28 -1.67
N TYR A 399 24.55 -6.16 -2.76
CA TYR A 399 23.12 -5.91 -2.66
C TYR A 399 22.27 -7.18 -2.55
N PHE A 400 22.72 -8.29 -3.21
CA PHE A 400 21.94 -9.52 -3.31
C PHE A 400 22.77 -10.77 -3.01
N ASP A 401 22.15 -11.77 -2.40
CA ASP A 401 22.72 -13.13 -2.26
C ASP A 401 22.51 -13.95 -3.54
N ALA A 402 21.37 -13.72 -4.23
CA ALA A 402 21.06 -14.32 -5.53
C ALA A 402 20.17 -13.40 -6.36
N VAL A 403 20.13 -13.63 -7.68
CA VAL A 403 19.22 -12.92 -8.59
C VAL A 403 18.52 -13.93 -9.49
N MET A 404 17.22 -13.81 -9.66
CA MET A 404 16.44 -14.50 -10.69
C MET A 404 16.32 -13.60 -11.92
N PHE A 405 16.60 -14.15 -13.10
CA PHE A 405 16.54 -13.44 -14.36
C PHE A 405 15.47 -14.01 -15.29
N VAL A 406 14.73 -13.11 -15.92
CA VAL A 406 13.73 -13.40 -16.95
C VAL A 406 14.08 -12.62 -18.21
N ALA A 407 14.35 -13.29 -19.33
CA ALA A 407 14.76 -12.61 -20.55
C ALA A 407 13.67 -11.72 -21.14
N GLU A 408 12.41 -12.15 -21.06
CA GLU A 408 11.28 -11.40 -21.60
C GLU A 408 10.07 -11.49 -20.67
N THR A 409 9.56 -10.33 -20.27
CA THR A 409 8.48 -10.19 -19.28
C THR A 409 7.16 -9.81 -19.90
N THR A 410 6.07 -10.13 -19.20
CA THR A 410 4.71 -9.71 -19.53
C THR A 410 4.08 -8.94 -18.34
N ALA A 411 3.09 -8.09 -18.67
CA ALA A 411 2.38 -7.33 -17.64
C ALA A 411 1.52 -8.24 -16.75
N ALA A 412 1.49 -7.94 -15.44
CA ALA A 412 0.62 -8.59 -14.49
C ALA A 412 -0.86 -8.37 -14.87
N ARG A 413 -1.73 -9.31 -14.51
CA ARG A 413 -3.17 -9.24 -14.81
C ARG A 413 -3.93 -8.68 -13.62
N ARG A 414 -4.77 -7.69 -13.88
CA ARG A 414 -5.61 -7.07 -12.84
C ARG A 414 -6.80 -7.95 -12.50
N ASN A 415 -7.14 -8.03 -11.22
CA ASN A 415 -8.38 -8.68 -10.77
C ASN A 415 -9.64 -7.90 -11.16
N GLN A 416 -9.51 -6.59 -11.40
CA GLN A 416 -10.61 -5.72 -11.72
C GLN A 416 -10.34 -4.89 -12.97
N PRO A 417 -11.33 -4.72 -13.85
CA PRO A 417 -11.22 -3.77 -14.95
C PRO A 417 -11.05 -2.35 -14.38
N LEU A 418 -10.34 -1.49 -15.12
CA LEU A 418 -10.28 -0.07 -14.79
C LEU A 418 -11.70 0.52 -14.84
N VAL A 419 -12.13 1.11 -13.73
CA VAL A 419 -13.35 1.92 -13.74
C VAL A 419 -12.98 3.26 -14.39
N PRO A 420 -13.66 3.66 -15.47
CA PRO A 420 -13.41 4.94 -16.11
C PRO A 420 -13.56 6.08 -15.11
N THR A 421 -12.63 7.05 -15.15
CA THR A 421 -12.79 8.27 -14.36
C THR A 421 -13.98 9.05 -14.93
N PRO A 422 -14.99 9.32 -14.10
CA PRO A 422 -16.21 9.98 -14.60
C PRO A 422 -15.94 11.39 -15.10
N ASN A 423 -16.74 11.83 -16.07
CA ASN A 423 -16.71 13.20 -16.56
C ASN A 423 -17.15 14.19 -15.47
N SER A 424 -16.55 15.38 -15.45
CA SER A 424 -16.99 16.44 -14.55
C SER A 424 -18.32 17.04 -15.05
N VAL A 425 -19.23 17.36 -14.12
CA VAL A 425 -20.43 18.15 -14.42
C VAL A 425 -20.12 19.64 -14.40
N ALA A 426 -20.75 20.41 -15.28
CA ALA A 426 -20.53 21.85 -15.37
C ALA A 426 -21.18 22.60 -14.20
N SER A 427 -22.32 22.11 -13.73
CA SER A 427 -23.06 22.71 -12.61
C SER A 427 -23.33 21.66 -11.54
N PRO A 428 -23.06 21.93 -10.26
CA PRO A 428 -23.37 21.03 -9.18
C PRO A 428 -24.88 20.91 -9.00
N ALA A 429 -25.36 19.69 -8.73
CA ALA A 429 -26.73 19.41 -8.34
C ALA A 429 -26.76 18.61 -7.03
N PRO A 430 -26.16 19.13 -5.93
CA PRO A 430 -26.02 18.38 -4.70
C PRO A 430 -27.35 18.10 -4.01
N SER A 431 -28.36 18.95 -4.21
CA SER A 431 -29.69 18.76 -3.63
C SER A 431 -30.51 17.66 -4.30
N ASN A 432 -30.11 17.17 -5.47
CA ASN A 432 -30.78 16.05 -6.13
C ASN A 432 -30.26 14.72 -5.57
N LEU A 433 -31.04 14.14 -4.66
CA LEU A 433 -30.82 12.79 -4.10
C LEU A 433 -31.82 11.76 -4.68
N GLU A 434 -32.42 12.02 -5.84
CA GLU A 434 -33.23 11.03 -6.53
C GLU A 434 -32.34 9.94 -7.11
N LEU A 435 -32.58 8.69 -6.67
CA LEU A 435 -31.80 7.55 -7.13
C LEU A 435 -32.14 7.22 -8.59
N CYS A 436 -31.10 6.93 -9.38
CA CYS A 436 -31.22 6.35 -10.71
C CYS A 436 -31.40 4.82 -10.63
N GLY A 437 -31.49 4.16 -11.78
CA GLY A 437 -31.70 2.71 -11.86
C GLY A 437 -30.57 1.86 -11.25
N ASP A 438 -29.38 2.44 -11.04
CA ASP A 438 -28.22 1.85 -10.35
C ASP A 438 -28.21 2.13 -8.83
N GLY A 439 -29.23 2.80 -8.30
CA GLY A 439 -29.32 3.14 -6.88
C GLY A 439 -28.49 4.34 -6.47
N ILE A 440 -27.87 5.08 -7.40
CA ILE A 440 -27.03 6.26 -7.14
C ILE A 440 -27.77 7.52 -7.60
N PRO A 441 -27.74 8.64 -6.86
CA PRO A 441 -28.37 9.88 -7.29
C PRO A 441 -27.76 10.43 -8.58
N ALA A 442 -28.59 11.04 -9.43
CA ALA A 442 -28.15 11.61 -10.69
C ALA A 442 -27.00 12.62 -10.53
N GLY A 443 -25.91 12.42 -11.27
CA GLY A 443 -24.70 13.24 -11.21
C GLY A 443 -23.77 12.92 -10.03
N TRP A 444 -24.13 11.97 -9.17
CA TRP A 444 -23.28 11.44 -8.12
C TRP A 444 -22.68 10.09 -8.52
N GLN A 445 -21.66 9.66 -7.79
CA GLN A 445 -20.93 8.43 -8.03
C GLN A 445 -20.55 7.80 -6.71
N SER A 446 -20.72 6.48 -6.60
CA SER A 446 -20.14 5.72 -5.50
C SER A 446 -18.61 5.62 -5.68
N GLY A 447 -17.90 5.40 -4.60
CA GLY A 447 -16.47 5.07 -4.68
C GLY A 447 -16.23 3.90 -5.63
N ALA A 448 -15.22 4.03 -6.49
CA ALA A 448 -14.85 2.97 -7.43
C ALA A 448 -14.08 1.85 -6.73
N GLY A 449 -14.39 0.60 -7.11
CA GLY A 449 -13.68 -0.60 -6.67
C GLY A 449 -14.24 -1.22 -5.39
N ARG A 450 -13.80 -2.46 -5.11
CA ARG A 450 -14.26 -3.29 -3.98
C ARG A 450 -13.94 -2.69 -2.61
N ARG A 451 -12.90 -1.85 -2.53
CA ARG A 451 -12.54 -1.09 -1.32
C ARG A 451 -13.69 -0.21 -0.80
N TYR A 452 -14.54 0.29 -1.70
CA TYR A 452 -15.68 1.15 -1.37
C TYR A 452 -17.02 0.42 -1.49
N ALA A 453 -17.03 -0.89 -1.27
CA ALA A 453 -18.21 -1.73 -1.34
C ALA A 453 -19.20 -1.41 -0.20
N HIS A 454 -19.86 -0.27 -0.32
CA HIS A 454 -20.92 0.18 0.55
C HIS A 454 -22.25 0.13 -0.19
N ALA A 455 -23.31 -0.24 0.52
CA ALA A 455 -24.65 -0.11 0.01
C ALA A 455 -25.06 1.37 0.09
N ILE A 456 -25.50 1.92 -1.04
CA ILE A 456 -26.09 3.26 -1.14
C ILE A 456 -27.57 3.05 -1.46
N ALA A 457 -28.46 3.66 -0.69
CA ALA A 457 -29.90 3.56 -0.86
C ALA A 457 -30.59 4.88 -0.55
N ALA A 458 -31.73 5.15 -1.22
CA ALA A 458 -32.68 6.13 -0.72
C ALA A 458 -33.14 5.70 0.67
N SER A 459 -33.42 6.65 1.53
CA SER A 459 -33.93 6.37 2.87
C SER A 459 -35.29 7.05 3.06
N ASP A 460 -36.20 6.31 3.69
CA ASP A 460 -37.50 6.85 4.14
C ASP A 460 -37.36 7.80 5.34
N ALA A 461 -36.15 7.88 5.94
CA ALA A 461 -35.88 8.81 7.01
C ALA A 461 -35.82 10.24 6.44
N ALA A 462 -36.78 11.07 6.83
CA ALA A 462 -36.76 12.48 6.46
C ALA A 462 -35.57 13.21 7.10
N SER A 463 -34.98 14.15 6.35
CA SER A 463 -34.02 15.12 6.89
C SER A 463 -34.71 16.08 7.88
N PRO A 464 -33.99 16.88 8.67
CA PRO A 464 -34.56 17.88 9.55
C PRO A 464 -35.57 18.83 8.87
N ASN A 465 -35.34 19.15 7.59
CA ASN A 465 -36.26 20.02 6.82
C ASN A 465 -37.31 19.22 6.03
N GLY A 466 -37.48 17.93 6.30
CA GLY A 466 -38.44 17.06 5.60
C GLY A 466 -38.04 16.61 4.20
N GLY A 467 -36.80 16.88 3.78
CA GLY A 467 -36.26 16.47 2.49
C GLY A 467 -35.86 15.00 2.45
N ARG A 468 -35.56 14.51 1.24
CA ARG A 468 -35.03 13.16 1.00
C ARG A 468 -33.64 13.00 1.58
N THR A 469 -33.30 11.77 1.99
CA THR A 469 -31.98 11.41 2.47
C THR A 469 -31.40 10.25 1.69
N VAL A 470 -30.07 10.20 1.61
CA VAL A 470 -29.33 9.04 1.14
C VAL A 470 -28.67 8.34 2.31
N ARG A 471 -28.77 7.02 2.35
CA ARG A 471 -28.11 6.16 3.35
C ARG A 471 -26.89 5.50 2.72
N ILE A 472 -25.75 5.67 3.35
CA ILE A 472 -24.52 4.92 3.04
C ILE A 472 -24.29 3.94 4.17
N SER A 473 -24.20 2.64 3.90
CA SER A 473 -24.04 1.62 4.93
C SER A 473 -23.07 0.54 4.52
N ARG A 474 -22.41 -0.03 5.51
CA ARG A 474 -21.54 -1.19 5.38
C ARG A 474 -21.70 -2.11 6.58
N ASP A 475 -21.78 -3.40 6.28
CA ASP A 475 -21.68 -4.49 7.25
C ASP A 475 -20.68 -5.49 6.67
N ALA A 476 -19.43 -5.34 7.06
CA ALA A 476 -18.34 -6.18 6.58
C ALA A 476 -17.62 -6.83 7.76
N PRO A 477 -17.05 -8.05 7.60
CA PRO A 477 -16.36 -8.76 8.67
C PRO A 477 -15.13 -8.02 9.20
N TRP A 478 -14.53 -7.13 8.41
CA TRP A 478 -13.49 -6.19 8.83
C TRP A 478 -14.04 -4.76 8.87
N ARG A 479 -13.61 -4.00 9.88
CA ARG A 479 -14.19 -2.70 10.25
C ARG A 479 -13.50 -1.49 9.60
N TRP A 480 -12.81 -1.69 8.48
CA TRP A 480 -12.09 -0.62 7.78
C TRP A 480 -12.59 -0.41 6.36
N GLY A 481 -12.35 0.78 5.88
CA GLY A 481 -12.79 1.28 4.59
C GLY A 481 -13.91 2.29 4.73
N ASP A 482 -13.88 3.27 3.82
CA ASP A 482 -14.84 4.36 3.77
C ASP A 482 -15.85 4.13 2.66
N GLY A 483 -17.14 4.35 2.96
CA GLY A 483 -18.18 4.49 1.97
C GLY A 483 -18.27 5.91 1.49
N LYS A 484 -18.26 6.14 0.19
CA LYS A 484 -18.35 7.49 -0.34
C LYS A 484 -19.33 7.64 -1.49
N LEU A 485 -19.97 8.79 -1.51
CA LEU A 485 -20.76 9.28 -2.62
C LEU A 485 -20.21 10.64 -3.01
N THR A 486 -19.78 10.80 -4.25
CA THR A 486 -19.07 12.00 -4.73
C THR A 486 -19.71 12.59 -5.97
N GLN A 487 -19.58 13.90 -6.13
CA GLN A 487 -19.86 14.60 -7.38
C GLN A 487 -18.60 15.36 -7.83
N LYS A 488 -18.17 15.12 -9.08
CA LYS A 488 -17.05 15.83 -9.70
C LYS A 488 -17.55 17.04 -10.47
N ILE A 489 -17.02 18.21 -10.16
CA ILE A 489 -17.48 19.50 -10.69
C ILE A 489 -16.31 20.20 -11.38
N SER A 490 -16.55 20.82 -12.55
CA SER A 490 -15.55 21.67 -13.21
C SER A 490 -15.21 22.88 -12.35
N ALA A 491 -13.91 23.14 -12.13
CA ALA A 491 -13.46 24.27 -11.33
C ALA A 491 -13.52 25.61 -12.09
N GLN A 492 -13.68 25.60 -13.42
CA GLN A 492 -13.55 26.78 -14.28
C GLN A 492 -14.37 28.00 -13.80
N ALA A 493 -15.62 27.80 -13.38
CA ALA A 493 -16.51 28.86 -12.90
C ALA A 493 -16.27 29.28 -11.45
N PHE A 494 -15.42 28.55 -10.72
CA PHE A 494 -15.24 28.67 -9.27
C PHE A 494 -13.82 29.05 -8.83
N ARG A 495 -12.84 29.08 -9.73
CA ARG A 495 -11.45 29.46 -9.41
C ARG A 495 -11.40 30.78 -8.65
N GLY A 496 -10.58 30.86 -7.61
CA GLY A 496 -10.45 32.01 -6.74
C GLY A 496 -11.67 32.33 -5.86
N LYS A 497 -12.74 31.51 -5.93
CA LYS A 497 -13.91 31.66 -5.07
C LYS A 497 -13.83 30.75 -3.85
N ARG A 498 -14.39 31.20 -2.75
CA ARG A 498 -14.61 30.36 -1.58
C ARG A 498 -15.90 29.57 -1.75
N LEU A 499 -15.80 28.24 -1.60
CA LEU A 499 -16.94 27.33 -1.65
C LEU A 499 -17.35 26.94 -0.24
N ARG A 500 -18.65 26.68 -0.08
CA ARG A 500 -19.23 26.03 1.09
C ARG A 500 -20.09 24.87 0.65
N PHE A 501 -19.81 23.68 1.21
CA PHE A 501 -20.63 22.49 1.08
C PHE A 501 -21.13 22.06 2.45
N ALA A 502 -22.44 21.91 2.61
CA ALA A 502 -23.06 21.59 3.90
C ALA A 502 -24.13 20.51 3.75
N ALA A 503 -24.33 19.73 4.82
CA ALA A 503 -25.38 18.71 4.91
C ALA A 503 -25.86 18.52 6.35
N ALA A 504 -27.09 18.04 6.51
CA ALA A 504 -27.55 17.41 7.73
C ALA A 504 -27.09 15.94 7.71
N ILE A 505 -26.49 15.48 8.79
CA ILE A 505 -25.91 14.14 8.95
C ILE A 505 -26.38 13.51 10.25
N ARG A 506 -26.66 12.21 10.21
CA ARG A 506 -26.76 11.36 11.40
C ARG A 506 -26.14 10.01 11.13
N THR A 507 -25.70 9.29 12.17
CA THR A 507 -25.14 7.95 12.07
C THR A 507 -25.88 6.99 12.98
N GLU A 508 -25.86 5.71 12.67
CA GLU A 508 -26.19 4.69 13.67
C GLU A 508 -25.14 4.71 14.78
N ALA A 509 -25.60 4.52 16.03
CA ALA A 509 -24.69 4.22 17.12
C ALA A 509 -24.07 2.86 16.87
N ASN A 510 -22.74 2.80 16.68
CA ASN A 510 -22.05 1.55 16.69
C ASN A 510 -20.70 1.67 17.43
N ASP A 511 -20.18 0.52 17.87
CA ASP A 511 -19.19 0.45 18.93
C ASP A 511 -17.80 0.96 18.51
N VAL A 512 -17.44 0.93 17.23
CA VAL A 512 -16.09 1.29 16.80
C VAL A 512 -16.09 2.08 15.50
N GLY A 513 -15.64 3.31 15.57
CA GLY A 513 -15.03 4.03 14.45
C GLY A 513 -15.90 4.41 13.25
N ALA A 514 -17.21 4.15 13.28
CA ALA A 514 -18.08 4.65 12.24
C ALA A 514 -18.39 6.13 12.48
N GLY A 515 -18.09 6.95 11.50
CA GLY A 515 -18.40 8.38 11.54
C GLY A 515 -18.76 8.86 10.16
N ALA A 516 -19.48 9.96 10.07
CA ALA A 516 -19.83 10.59 8.80
C ALA A 516 -19.16 11.95 8.68
N LEU A 517 -18.70 12.29 7.50
CA LEU A 517 -18.03 13.55 7.22
C LEU A 517 -18.35 14.08 5.82
N LEU A 518 -18.08 15.36 5.60
CA LEU A 518 -18.10 16.03 4.31
C LEU A 518 -16.68 16.38 3.88
N TYR A 519 -16.41 16.35 2.57
CA TYR A 519 -15.14 16.83 2.05
C TYR A 519 -15.26 17.60 0.75
N LEU A 520 -14.27 18.46 0.52
CA LEU A 520 -13.95 19.15 -0.73
C LEU A 520 -12.52 18.75 -1.12
N GLN A 521 -12.32 18.33 -2.36
CA GLN A 521 -11.01 17.93 -2.87
C GLN A 521 -10.76 18.57 -4.23
N PHE A 522 -9.70 19.35 -4.37
CA PHE A 522 -9.36 20.04 -5.61
C PHE A 522 -8.37 19.19 -6.42
N LEU A 523 -8.67 19.02 -7.71
CA LEU A 523 -7.85 18.23 -8.63
C LEU A 523 -7.14 19.19 -9.59
N PRO A 524 -5.81 19.13 -9.70
CA PRO A 524 -5.05 20.00 -10.60
C PRO A 524 -5.31 19.65 -12.06
N HIS A 525 -4.96 20.57 -12.94
CA HIS A 525 -4.82 20.26 -14.35
C HIS A 525 -3.65 19.29 -14.52
N ARG A 526 -3.88 18.14 -15.18
CA ARG A 526 -2.86 17.12 -15.38
C ARG A 526 -1.67 17.68 -16.15
N GLY A 527 -0.52 17.85 -15.51
CA GLY A 527 0.71 18.41 -16.08
C GLY A 527 1.69 19.04 -15.09
N GLY A 528 1.37 19.07 -13.79
CA GLY A 528 2.22 19.62 -12.73
C GLY A 528 2.75 18.53 -11.80
N ASP A 529 4.00 18.70 -11.42
CA ASP A 529 4.83 18.03 -10.44
C ASP A 529 4.05 17.43 -9.25
N GLU A 530 3.91 16.10 -9.21
CA GLU A 530 3.28 15.40 -8.08
C GLU A 530 3.98 14.10 -7.74
N SER A 531 4.71 14.13 -6.65
CA SER A 531 5.33 13.01 -5.97
C SER A 531 4.34 12.17 -5.16
N GLY A 532 3.39 11.50 -5.83
CA GLY A 532 2.49 10.54 -5.19
C GLY A 532 2.76 9.13 -5.67
N PHE A 533 3.73 8.44 -5.08
CA PHE A 533 4.26 7.17 -5.58
C PHE A 533 3.22 6.02 -5.64
N PHE A 534 2.20 5.98 -4.81
CA PHE A 534 1.35 4.79 -4.67
C PHE A 534 -0.16 5.03 -4.64
N VAL A 535 -0.61 6.26 -4.48
CA VAL A 535 -2.03 6.59 -4.29
C VAL A 535 -2.50 7.61 -5.32
N THR A 536 -3.79 7.61 -5.62
CA THR A 536 -4.51 8.61 -6.46
C THR A 536 -3.82 9.97 -6.51
N PRO A 537 -3.80 10.69 -7.65
CA PRO A 537 -3.18 12.00 -7.76
C PRO A 537 -3.49 12.85 -6.55
N LEU A 538 -2.47 13.34 -5.86
CA LEU A 538 -2.61 14.18 -4.68
C LEU A 538 -3.52 15.37 -5.04
N ALA A 539 -4.56 15.55 -4.25
CA ALA A 539 -5.31 16.78 -4.29
C ALA A 539 -4.35 17.93 -3.95
N THR A 540 -4.30 18.95 -4.80
CA THR A 540 -3.48 20.14 -4.53
C THR A 540 -3.96 20.91 -3.31
N ALA A 541 -5.22 20.71 -2.92
CA ALA A 541 -5.80 21.12 -1.64
C ALA A 541 -7.03 20.28 -1.35
N ALA A 542 -7.22 19.95 -0.10
CA ALA A 542 -8.42 19.28 0.38
C ALA A 542 -8.88 19.94 1.68
N SER A 543 -10.17 19.86 1.95
CA SER A 543 -10.75 20.28 3.21
C SER A 543 -11.86 19.31 3.59
N SER A 544 -11.94 18.93 4.85
CA SER A 544 -13.00 18.05 5.36
C SER A 544 -13.49 18.50 6.72
N THR A 545 -14.68 18.05 7.10
CA THR A 545 -15.11 18.11 8.50
C THR A 545 -14.46 16.98 9.29
N GLU A 546 -14.39 17.10 10.61
CA GLU A 546 -14.13 15.92 11.46
C GLU A 546 -15.31 14.94 11.34
N PRO A 547 -15.07 13.61 11.49
CA PRO A 547 -16.13 12.62 11.50
C PRO A 547 -17.11 12.86 12.67
N VAL A 548 -18.39 12.70 12.40
CA VAL A 548 -19.47 12.80 13.41
C VAL A 548 -20.05 11.43 13.68
N TRP A 549 -20.19 11.10 14.97
CA TRP A 549 -20.86 9.91 15.48
C TRP A 549 -22.06 10.35 16.32
N SER A 550 -23.21 10.49 15.72
CA SER A 550 -24.40 10.92 16.44
C SER A 550 -25.66 10.28 15.87
N PRO A 551 -26.51 9.66 16.70
CA PRO A 551 -27.84 9.22 16.29
C PRO A 551 -28.80 10.40 16.04
N GLU A 552 -28.44 11.58 16.54
CA GLU A 552 -29.16 12.81 16.31
C GLU A 552 -28.64 13.54 15.07
N TRP A 553 -29.54 14.25 14.38
CA TRP A 553 -29.15 15.05 13.24
C TRP A 553 -28.22 16.19 13.63
N SER A 554 -27.08 16.27 12.97
CA SER A 554 -26.08 17.32 13.11
C SER A 554 -25.87 18.02 11.79
N ARG A 555 -25.69 19.34 11.78
CA ARG A 555 -25.37 20.12 10.57
C ARG A 555 -23.87 20.28 10.45
N LEU A 556 -23.30 19.76 9.40
CA LEU A 556 -21.89 19.94 9.05
C LEU A 556 -21.72 20.87 7.84
N ALA A 557 -20.60 21.58 7.80
CA ALA A 557 -20.20 22.35 6.64
C ALA A 557 -18.68 22.32 6.49
N VAL A 558 -18.22 22.18 5.24
CA VAL A 558 -16.82 22.32 4.84
C VAL A 558 -16.70 23.52 3.91
N GLU A 559 -15.67 24.32 4.11
CA GLU A 559 -15.37 25.51 3.30
C GLU A 559 -13.92 25.48 2.82
N ALA A 560 -13.70 25.86 1.58
CA ALA A 560 -12.37 26.00 1.02
C ALA A 560 -12.35 27.00 -0.14
N GLU A 561 -11.18 27.58 -0.42
CA GLU A 561 -10.93 28.40 -1.59
C GLU A 561 -10.50 27.51 -2.75
N VAL A 562 -11.08 27.71 -3.94
CA VAL A 562 -10.74 26.95 -5.14
C VAL A 562 -9.42 27.47 -5.69
N PRO A 563 -8.35 26.66 -5.73
CA PRO A 563 -7.07 27.06 -6.30
C PRO A 563 -7.22 27.46 -7.77
N GLU A 564 -6.46 28.48 -8.21
CA GLU A 564 -6.42 28.91 -9.61
C GLU A 564 -5.98 27.78 -10.56
N ALA A 565 -5.11 26.90 -10.09
CA ALA A 565 -4.61 25.74 -10.83
C ALA A 565 -5.59 24.54 -10.85
N ALA A 566 -6.71 24.62 -10.14
CA ALA A 566 -7.68 23.51 -10.12
C ALA A 566 -8.39 23.37 -11.47
N ASP A 567 -8.45 22.16 -11.99
CA ASP A 567 -9.24 21.81 -13.18
C ASP A 567 -10.66 21.38 -12.83
N SER A 568 -10.76 20.60 -11.77
CA SER A 568 -12.02 20.13 -11.21
C SER A 568 -11.91 19.99 -9.70
N PHE A 569 -13.04 19.77 -9.03
CA PHE A 569 -13.08 19.41 -7.63
C PHE A 569 -14.16 18.38 -7.34
N LEU A 570 -14.00 17.67 -6.24
CA LEU A 570 -14.97 16.73 -5.72
C LEU A 570 -15.64 17.32 -4.48
N ILE A 571 -16.97 17.23 -4.42
CA ILE A 571 -17.72 17.29 -3.18
C ILE A 571 -18.09 15.86 -2.77
N GLY A 572 -18.05 15.55 -1.48
CA GLY A 572 -18.29 14.18 -1.05
C GLY A 572 -18.98 14.03 0.29
N LEU A 573 -19.82 13.01 0.33
CA LEU A 573 -20.46 12.43 1.51
C LEU A 573 -19.70 11.15 1.84
N VAL A 574 -19.20 11.02 3.05
CA VAL A 574 -18.38 9.86 3.45
C VAL A 574 -18.93 9.27 4.72
N MET A 575 -18.99 7.95 4.75
CA MET A 575 -19.13 7.16 5.95
C MET A 575 -17.84 6.37 6.18
N ALA A 576 -17.16 6.65 7.26
CA ALA A 576 -15.93 5.97 7.67
C ALA A 576 -16.24 4.72 8.49
N GLY A 577 -15.68 3.57 8.11
CA GLY A 577 -15.83 2.30 8.81
C GLY A 577 -17.18 1.60 8.57
N ASN A 578 -17.55 0.67 9.45
CA ASN A 578 -18.81 -0.08 9.41
C ASN A 578 -19.96 0.70 10.06
N GLY A 579 -21.19 0.37 9.68
CA GLY A 579 -22.42 0.95 10.17
C GLY A 579 -23.22 1.67 9.10
N ALA A 580 -24.00 2.66 9.46
CA ALA A 580 -24.77 3.45 8.52
C ALA A 580 -24.74 4.95 8.85
N ALA A 581 -24.73 5.76 7.80
CA ALA A 581 -24.87 7.20 7.87
C ALA A 581 -25.96 7.69 6.92
N TRP A 582 -26.72 8.68 7.34
CA TRP A 582 -27.76 9.36 6.56
C TRP A 582 -27.33 10.79 6.28
N PHE A 583 -27.49 11.22 5.07
CA PHE A 583 -27.17 12.56 4.58
C PHE A 583 -28.41 13.18 3.93
N GLY A 584 -28.74 14.40 4.31
CA GLY A 584 -29.87 15.16 3.78
C GLY A 584 -29.62 16.66 3.82
N ASP A 585 -30.58 17.45 3.34
CA ASP A 585 -30.53 18.92 3.32
C ASP A 585 -29.20 19.45 2.77
N LEU A 586 -28.77 18.92 1.63
CA LEU A 586 -27.49 19.29 1.03
C LEU A 586 -27.54 20.71 0.48
N GLU A 587 -26.52 21.50 0.77
CA GLU A 587 -26.33 22.87 0.27
C GLU A 587 -24.95 23.02 -0.32
N PHE A 588 -24.88 23.67 -1.48
CA PHE A 588 -23.62 24.05 -2.12
C PHE A 588 -23.70 25.49 -2.60
N ALA A 589 -22.74 26.32 -2.21
CA ALA A 589 -22.71 27.72 -2.57
C ALA A 589 -21.26 28.23 -2.76
N ALA A 590 -21.08 29.11 -3.73
CA ALA A 590 -19.94 30.01 -3.73
C ALA A 590 -20.26 31.18 -2.78
N ILE A 591 -19.46 31.31 -1.72
CA ILE A 591 -19.59 32.42 -0.76
C ILE A 591 -18.58 33.52 -1.13
N GLY A 592 -19.00 34.78 -1.02
CA GLY A 592 -18.13 35.91 -1.39
C GLY A 592 -16.81 35.88 -0.64
N SER A 593 -15.70 36.22 -1.31
CA SER A 593 -14.42 36.45 -0.64
C SER A 593 -14.60 37.49 0.47
N ARG A 594 -14.26 37.17 1.72
CA ARG A 594 -14.06 38.20 2.72
C ARG A 594 -12.92 39.09 2.19
N ALA A 595 -13.25 40.30 1.80
CA ALA A 595 -12.22 41.31 1.60
C ALA A 595 -11.47 41.41 2.94
N PHE A 596 -10.18 41.13 2.92
CA PHE A 596 -9.31 41.50 4.03
C PHE A 596 -9.35 43.03 4.12
N LEU A 597 -9.97 43.56 5.16
CA LEU A 597 -9.76 44.92 5.62
C LEU A 597 -8.54 44.93 6.53
#